data_ccceeae8a4565416ea520a579594c11c
#
_entry.id   ccceeae8a4565416ea520a579594c11c
#
_cell.length_a   1.000
_cell.length_b   1.000
_cell.length_c   1.000
_cell.angle_alpha   90.00
_cell.angle_beta   90.00
_cell.angle_gamma   90.00
#
_symmetry.space_group_name_H-M   'P 1'
#
loop_
_entity.id
_entity.type
_entity.pdbx_description
1 polymer ?
#
loop_
_entity_poly.entity_id
_entity_poly.type
_entity_poly.pdbx_seq_one_letter_code
_entity_poly.pdbx_strand_id
1 'polypeptide(L)'
;MKVNEKSLVQSFYESHHKEGQRLNQSFLESTRGQLFSNWIGKNKKVLDLGGRDGTLTKYFINKNNVTLADIDENALEHAKKNYQVETMKLDLNQSLPFQDNSFDVVVMAEVLEHLPYPNITLNEIKRVLKTNGEFIGNLPLAYHLKDRWQIIRGRKLLISGDPTHLQFLSYEDFKKLMSNFFCIEEITILKGGKLSNKFPTAFARNIAFRCINKNT
;
A
#
# COMPACT_ATOMS: atom_id res chain seq x y z
N MET A 1 20.18 -30.13 2.64
CA MET A 1 19.52 -29.13 1.75
C MET A 1 18.10 -28.98 2.27
N LYS A 2 17.75 -27.85 2.93
CA LYS A 2 16.36 -27.54 3.25
C LYS A 2 15.73 -27.04 1.95
N VAL A 3 14.83 -27.83 1.37
CA VAL A 3 13.94 -27.34 0.31
C VAL A 3 13.13 -26.22 0.94
N ASN A 4 13.32 -25.00 0.48
CA ASN A 4 12.57 -23.85 0.93
C ASN A 4 11.18 -23.99 0.30
N GLU A 5 10.25 -24.66 0.99
CA GLU A 5 8.88 -24.77 0.52
C GLU A 5 8.28 -23.37 0.49
N LYS A 6 7.92 -22.94 -0.72
CA LYS A 6 7.17 -21.68 -0.90
C LYS A 6 5.88 -21.76 -0.10
N SER A 7 5.56 -20.74 0.69
CA SER A 7 4.27 -20.69 1.36
C SER A 7 3.14 -20.66 0.33
N LEU A 8 1.97 -21.21 0.68
CA LEU A 8 0.78 -21.16 -0.18
C LEU A 8 0.42 -19.71 -0.56
N VAL A 9 0.60 -18.78 0.38
CA VAL A 9 0.36 -17.33 0.17
C VAL A 9 1.31 -16.80 -0.89
N GLN A 10 2.61 -17.11 -0.81
CA GLN A 10 3.60 -16.69 -1.81
C GLN A 10 3.25 -17.22 -3.20
N SER A 11 2.98 -18.52 -3.31
CA SER A 11 2.65 -19.17 -4.60
C SER A 11 1.39 -18.56 -5.22
N PHE A 12 0.41 -18.20 -4.39
CA PHE A 12 -0.82 -17.56 -4.82
C PHE A 12 -0.55 -16.15 -5.40
N TYR A 13 0.22 -15.31 -4.71
CA TYR A 13 0.53 -13.96 -5.21
C TYR A 13 1.42 -13.97 -6.44
N GLU A 14 2.44 -14.85 -6.51
CA GLU A 14 3.27 -15.02 -7.72
C GLU A 14 2.42 -15.40 -8.95
N SER A 15 1.47 -16.36 -8.78
CA SER A 15 0.55 -16.76 -9.85
C SER A 15 -0.37 -15.59 -10.26
N HIS A 16 -0.97 -14.93 -9.29
CA HIS A 16 -1.86 -13.78 -9.51
C HIS A 16 -1.16 -12.63 -10.26
N HIS A 17 0.09 -12.31 -9.89
CA HIS A 17 0.86 -11.27 -10.58
C HIS A 17 1.24 -11.69 -12.00
N LYS A 18 1.60 -12.96 -12.21
CA LYS A 18 1.94 -13.51 -13.52
C LYS A 18 0.74 -13.54 -14.46
N GLU A 19 -0.40 -14.06 -14.00
CA GLU A 19 -1.66 -14.13 -14.78
C GLU A 19 -2.19 -12.74 -15.12
N GLY A 20 -2.08 -11.79 -14.21
CA GLY A 20 -2.47 -10.38 -14.41
C GLY A 20 -1.50 -9.58 -15.26
N GLN A 21 -0.36 -10.13 -15.70
CA GLN A 21 0.71 -9.42 -16.41
C GLN A 21 1.11 -8.11 -15.72
N ARG A 22 1.18 -8.12 -14.38
CA ARG A 22 1.26 -6.92 -13.55
C ARG A 22 2.66 -6.27 -13.49
N LEU A 23 3.69 -6.88 -14.08
CA LEU A 23 5.04 -6.29 -14.15
C LEU A 23 5.02 -5.02 -15.00
N ASN A 24 5.76 -4.01 -14.55
CA ASN A 24 5.85 -2.68 -15.15
C ASN A 24 4.50 -1.95 -15.28
N GLN A 25 3.50 -2.33 -14.51
CA GLN A 25 2.19 -1.69 -14.51
C GLN A 25 1.79 -1.32 -13.08
N SER A 26 1.34 -0.09 -12.88
CA SER A 26 0.81 0.37 -11.60
C SER A 26 -0.36 1.34 -11.83
N PHE A 27 -1.41 1.17 -11.05
CA PHE A 27 -2.59 2.04 -11.14
C PHE A 27 -2.21 3.51 -10.95
N LEU A 28 -2.58 4.40 -11.88
CA LEU A 28 -2.23 5.84 -11.86
C LEU A 28 -0.75 6.08 -11.51
N GLU A 29 0.15 5.29 -12.10
CA GLU A 29 1.57 5.24 -11.76
C GLU A 29 2.22 6.62 -11.63
N SER A 30 2.18 7.44 -12.68
CA SER A 30 2.82 8.75 -12.71
C SER A 30 2.23 9.70 -11.65
N THR A 31 0.92 9.70 -11.50
CA THR A 31 0.23 10.56 -10.52
C THR A 31 0.62 10.20 -9.09
N ARG A 32 0.57 8.90 -8.74
CA ARG A 32 0.96 8.43 -7.40
C ARG A 32 2.45 8.58 -7.15
N GLY A 33 3.26 8.21 -8.15
CA GLY A 33 4.70 8.29 -8.04
C GLY A 33 5.20 9.71 -7.77
N GLN A 34 4.68 10.70 -8.49
CA GLN A 34 4.98 12.12 -8.25
C GLN A 34 4.48 12.59 -6.88
N LEU A 35 3.25 12.24 -6.50
CA LEU A 35 2.66 12.59 -5.23
C LEU A 35 3.50 12.03 -4.06
N PHE A 36 3.83 10.74 -4.10
CA PHE A 36 4.63 10.08 -3.08
C PHE A 36 6.05 10.64 -3.04
N SER A 37 6.70 10.87 -4.19
CA SER A 37 8.02 11.50 -4.23
C SER A 37 8.03 12.90 -3.59
N ASN A 38 6.95 13.67 -3.77
CA ASN A 38 6.81 14.99 -3.16
C ASN A 38 6.61 14.90 -1.64
N TRP A 39 5.78 13.97 -1.16
CA TRP A 39 5.55 13.76 0.27
C TRP A 39 6.79 13.22 0.98
N ILE A 40 7.45 12.22 0.40
CA ILE A 40 8.67 11.61 0.98
C ILE A 40 9.82 12.61 1.03
N GLY A 41 9.97 13.44 -0.01
CA GLY A 41 11.10 14.37 -0.12
C GLY A 41 12.42 13.67 -0.45
N LYS A 42 13.48 14.03 0.26
CA LYS A 42 14.85 13.53 0.01
C LYS A 42 15.61 13.19 1.30
N ASN A 43 16.66 12.37 1.16
CA ASN A 43 17.57 11.97 2.25
C ASN A 43 16.84 11.23 3.39
N LYS A 44 15.82 10.45 3.05
CA LYS A 44 15.03 9.64 3.98
C LYS A 44 15.44 8.17 3.90
N LYS A 45 15.34 7.46 5.01
CA LYS A 45 15.35 6.00 5.05
C LYS A 45 13.92 5.51 4.90
N VAL A 46 13.62 4.88 3.76
CA VAL A 46 12.27 4.51 3.33
C VAL A 46 12.13 2.99 3.30
N LEU A 47 11.03 2.48 3.83
CA LEU A 47 10.61 1.10 3.68
C LEU A 47 9.38 1.07 2.77
N ASP A 48 9.47 0.41 1.62
CA ASP A 48 8.36 0.23 0.67
C ASP A 48 7.80 -1.18 0.79
N LEU A 49 6.65 -1.31 1.46
CA LEU A 49 5.99 -2.58 1.76
C LEU A 49 4.98 -2.94 0.66
N GLY A 50 5.17 -4.10 0.04
CA GLY A 50 4.39 -4.54 -1.12
C GLY A 50 4.74 -3.76 -2.38
N GLY A 51 6.00 -3.28 -2.49
CA GLY A 51 6.47 -2.48 -3.62
C GLY A 51 6.66 -3.27 -4.92
N ARG A 52 6.48 -4.58 -4.85
CA ARG A 52 6.49 -5.54 -5.96
C ARG A 52 7.75 -5.39 -6.83
N ASP A 53 7.59 -5.01 -8.10
CA ASP A 53 8.65 -4.86 -9.10
C ASP A 53 9.33 -3.48 -9.11
N GLY A 54 9.02 -2.62 -8.14
CA GLY A 54 9.60 -1.28 -8.00
C GLY A 54 9.04 -0.23 -8.97
N THR A 55 7.98 -0.55 -9.72
CA THR A 55 7.38 0.37 -10.69
C THR A 55 6.97 1.70 -10.05
N LEU A 56 6.50 1.72 -8.81
CA LEU A 56 6.20 2.94 -8.07
C LEU A 56 7.43 3.49 -7.34
N THR A 57 8.26 2.61 -6.79
CA THR A 57 9.48 2.93 -6.03
C THR A 57 10.48 3.79 -6.83
N LYS A 58 10.55 3.61 -8.16
CA LYS A 58 11.45 4.35 -9.05
C LYS A 58 11.32 5.88 -8.95
N TYR A 59 10.19 6.39 -8.51
CA TYR A 59 9.94 7.84 -8.40
C TYR A 59 10.65 8.49 -7.21
N PHE A 60 11.01 7.71 -6.19
CA PHE A 60 11.63 8.25 -4.96
C PHE A 60 12.96 7.58 -4.58
N ILE A 61 13.37 6.51 -5.26
CA ILE A 61 14.59 5.77 -4.93
C ILE A 61 15.86 6.61 -5.09
N ASN A 62 16.00 7.39 -6.16
CA ASN A 62 17.22 8.14 -6.45
C ASN A 62 17.51 9.28 -5.45
N LYS A 63 16.56 9.59 -4.59
CA LYS A 63 16.66 10.67 -3.60
C LYS A 63 16.73 10.17 -2.16
N ASN A 64 16.55 8.85 -1.95
CA ASN A 64 16.35 8.26 -0.65
C ASN A 64 17.07 6.91 -0.53
N ASN A 65 17.32 6.48 0.71
CA ASN A 65 17.77 5.11 0.99
C ASN A 65 16.53 4.22 1.15
N VAL A 66 16.24 3.39 0.12
CA VAL A 66 15.00 2.63 0.03
C VAL A 66 15.28 1.14 0.17
N THR A 67 14.57 0.48 1.09
CA THR A 67 14.42 -0.97 1.16
C THR A 67 13.04 -1.32 0.63
N LEU A 68 12.96 -2.10 -0.46
CA LEU A 68 11.72 -2.58 -1.06
C LEU A 68 11.44 -3.99 -0.59
N ALA A 69 10.27 -4.22 -0.01
CA ALA A 69 9.88 -5.51 0.52
C ALA A 69 8.59 -6.02 -0.12
N ASP A 70 8.60 -7.30 -0.50
CA ASP A 70 7.42 -7.98 -1.07
C ASP A 70 7.50 -9.48 -0.76
N ILE A 71 6.39 -10.19 -0.95
CA ILE A 71 6.35 -11.66 -0.84
C ILE A 71 6.77 -12.35 -2.15
N ASP A 72 6.65 -11.65 -3.29
CA ASP A 72 6.95 -12.15 -4.65
C ASP A 72 8.44 -11.97 -4.97
N GLU A 73 9.20 -13.06 -4.86
CA GLU A 73 10.64 -13.05 -5.15
C GLU A 73 10.96 -12.69 -6.60
N ASN A 74 10.14 -13.11 -7.57
CA ASN A 74 10.39 -12.81 -8.99
C ASN A 74 10.23 -11.29 -9.23
N ALA A 75 9.26 -10.67 -8.61
CA ALA A 75 9.07 -9.23 -8.69
C ALA A 75 10.24 -8.47 -8.01
N LEU A 76 10.71 -8.94 -6.85
CA LEU A 76 11.87 -8.37 -6.17
C LEU A 76 13.17 -8.47 -7.00
N GLU A 77 13.40 -9.60 -7.66
CA GLU A 77 14.55 -9.76 -8.57
C GLU A 77 14.46 -8.77 -9.74
N HIS A 78 13.26 -8.58 -10.29
CA HIS A 78 13.02 -7.61 -11.34
C HIS A 78 13.30 -6.17 -10.86
N ALA A 79 12.83 -5.80 -9.66
CA ALA A 79 13.11 -4.51 -9.05
C ALA A 79 14.62 -4.28 -8.84
N LYS A 80 15.30 -5.26 -8.27
CA LYS A 80 16.75 -5.20 -8.03
C LYS A 80 17.55 -5.01 -9.32
N LYS A 81 17.18 -5.75 -10.38
CA LYS A 81 17.84 -5.67 -11.69
C LYS A 81 17.64 -4.32 -12.37
N ASN A 82 16.41 -3.79 -12.34
CA ASN A 82 16.07 -2.60 -13.12
C ASN A 82 16.34 -1.29 -12.37
N TYR A 83 16.24 -1.29 -11.04
CA TYR A 83 16.33 -0.06 -10.24
C TYR A 83 17.47 -0.08 -9.23
N GLN A 84 18.23 -1.19 -9.11
CA GLN A 84 19.35 -1.33 -8.17
C GLN A 84 18.94 -1.03 -6.71
N VAL A 85 17.69 -1.32 -6.37
CA VAL A 85 17.13 -1.12 -5.03
C VAL A 85 17.50 -2.29 -4.11
N GLU A 86 17.71 -2.01 -2.82
CA GLU A 86 17.77 -3.05 -1.80
C GLU A 86 16.42 -3.74 -1.69
N THR A 87 16.41 -5.07 -1.80
CA THR A 87 15.16 -5.85 -1.77
C THR A 87 15.17 -6.84 -0.63
N MET A 88 13.99 -7.05 -0.02
CA MET A 88 13.80 -8.02 1.05
C MET A 88 12.50 -8.79 0.85
N LYS A 89 12.57 -10.13 0.91
CA LYS A 89 11.36 -10.95 0.90
C LYS A 89 10.70 -10.92 2.28
N LEU A 90 9.45 -10.48 2.34
CA LEU A 90 8.66 -10.40 3.57
C LEU A 90 7.23 -10.87 3.34
N ASP A 91 6.69 -11.57 4.34
CA ASP A 91 5.25 -11.80 4.49
C ASP A 91 4.71 -10.76 5.49
N LEU A 92 3.88 -9.84 5.02
CA LEU A 92 3.31 -8.76 5.84
C LEU A 92 2.32 -9.23 6.90
N ASN A 93 1.95 -10.52 6.90
CA ASN A 93 1.17 -11.14 7.97
C ASN A 93 2.05 -11.56 9.18
N GLN A 94 3.37 -11.36 9.08
CA GLN A 94 4.34 -11.67 10.12
C GLN A 94 4.95 -10.38 10.69
N SER A 95 5.66 -10.51 11.81
CA SER A 95 6.45 -9.41 12.37
C SER A 95 7.54 -8.97 11.39
N LEU A 96 7.71 -7.66 11.23
CA LEU A 96 8.73 -7.09 10.36
C LEU A 96 10.13 -7.26 10.99
N PRO A 97 11.13 -7.79 10.27
CA PRO A 97 12.47 -8.04 10.81
C PRO A 97 13.33 -6.77 10.90
N PHE A 98 12.76 -5.68 11.36
CA PHE A 98 13.42 -4.40 11.53
C PHE A 98 13.34 -3.94 12.98
N GLN A 99 14.33 -3.16 13.39
CA GLN A 99 14.36 -2.54 14.72
C GLN A 99 13.30 -1.44 14.84
N ASP A 100 12.88 -1.18 16.06
CA ASP A 100 12.00 -0.05 16.36
C ASP A 100 12.63 1.27 15.91
N ASN A 101 11.80 2.22 15.49
CA ASN A 101 12.24 3.59 15.13
C ASN A 101 13.37 3.62 14.08
N SER A 102 13.34 2.70 13.09
CA SER A 102 14.42 2.57 12.11
C SER A 102 14.18 3.28 10.78
N PHE A 103 12.93 3.66 10.47
CA PHE A 103 12.57 4.31 9.20
C PHE A 103 11.99 5.71 9.39
N ASP A 104 12.34 6.61 8.48
CA ASP A 104 11.74 7.95 8.41
C ASP A 104 10.36 7.89 7.75
N VAL A 105 10.21 7.00 6.75
CA VAL A 105 8.99 6.83 5.97
C VAL A 105 8.73 5.34 5.72
N VAL A 106 7.48 4.92 5.86
CA VAL A 106 6.97 3.65 5.35
C VAL A 106 5.97 3.95 4.24
N VAL A 107 6.13 3.29 3.10
CA VAL A 107 5.19 3.34 1.96
C VAL A 107 4.44 2.02 1.87
N MET A 108 3.13 2.07 1.61
CA MET A 108 2.31 0.90 1.34
C MET A 108 1.20 1.29 0.34
N ALA A 109 1.32 0.82 -0.89
CA ALA A 109 0.47 1.25 -2.00
C ALA A 109 -0.34 0.08 -2.60
N GLU A 110 -1.67 0.11 -2.49
CA GLU A 110 -2.57 -0.98 -2.92
C GLU A 110 -2.18 -2.33 -2.27
N VAL A 111 -2.04 -2.35 -0.95
CA VAL A 111 -1.67 -3.54 -0.17
C VAL A 111 -2.59 -3.76 1.01
N LEU A 112 -3.03 -2.70 1.69
CA LEU A 112 -3.82 -2.78 2.92
C LEU A 112 -5.12 -3.60 2.71
N GLU A 113 -5.73 -3.47 1.55
CA GLU A 113 -6.94 -4.18 1.15
C GLU A 113 -6.76 -5.69 0.99
N HIS A 114 -5.52 -6.15 0.85
CA HIS A 114 -5.18 -7.57 0.72
C HIS A 114 -4.84 -8.25 2.06
N LEU A 115 -4.67 -7.48 3.14
CA LEU A 115 -4.26 -8.02 4.43
C LEU A 115 -5.45 -8.59 5.19
N PRO A 116 -5.40 -9.85 5.66
CA PRO A 116 -6.47 -10.45 6.46
C PRO A 116 -6.60 -9.77 7.83
N TYR A 117 -5.49 -9.33 8.41
CA TYR A 117 -5.43 -8.70 9.73
C TYR A 117 -4.63 -7.38 9.68
N PRO A 118 -5.17 -6.31 9.07
CA PRO A 118 -4.43 -5.06 8.85
C PRO A 118 -3.92 -4.42 10.14
N ASN A 119 -4.59 -4.63 11.27
CA ASN A 119 -4.16 -4.09 12.56
C ASN A 119 -2.78 -4.61 12.99
N ILE A 120 -2.44 -5.87 12.68
CA ILE A 120 -1.13 -6.44 13.01
C ILE A 120 -0.05 -5.70 12.23
N THR A 121 -0.23 -5.55 10.93
CA THR A 121 0.72 -4.86 10.06
C THR A 121 0.83 -3.37 10.41
N LEU A 122 -0.29 -2.71 10.73
CA LEU A 122 -0.29 -1.29 11.14
C LEU A 122 0.46 -1.07 12.46
N ASN A 123 0.38 -1.99 13.42
CA ASN A 123 1.19 -1.96 14.64
C ASN A 123 2.68 -2.09 14.33
N GLU A 124 3.06 -3.00 13.45
CA GLU A 124 4.45 -3.18 13.02
C GLU A 124 4.98 -1.94 12.27
N ILE A 125 4.17 -1.35 11.39
CA ILE A 125 4.51 -0.08 10.73
C ILE A 125 4.74 1.02 11.77
N LYS A 126 3.84 1.14 12.75
CA LYS A 126 3.99 2.11 13.86
C LYS A 126 5.29 1.87 14.63
N ARG A 127 5.64 0.62 14.92
CA ARG A 127 6.84 0.24 15.66
C ARG A 127 8.14 0.60 14.91
N VAL A 128 8.20 0.28 13.62
CA VAL A 128 9.43 0.51 12.82
C VAL A 128 9.61 1.96 12.40
N LEU A 129 8.54 2.76 12.38
CA LEU A 129 8.60 4.20 12.10
C LEU A 129 9.21 4.96 13.27
N LYS A 130 10.11 5.88 12.98
CA LYS A 130 10.58 6.86 13.96
C LYS A 130 9.42 7.71 14.50
N THR A 131 9.63 8.31 15.66
CA THR A 131 8.73 9.38 16.15
C THR A 131 8.67 10.50 15.11
N ASN A 132 7.46 10.95 14.77
CA ASN A 132 7.15 11.84 13.66
C ASN A 132 7.53 11.30 12.26
N GLY A 133 7.83 10.01 12.15
CA GLY A 133 7.96 9.34 10.86
C GLY A 133 6.61 9.28 10.12
N GLU A 134 6.65 9.12 8.81
CA GLU A 134 5.47 9.21 7.97
C GLU A 134 5.07 7.85 7.42
N PHE A 135 3.77 7.55 7.47
CA PHE A 135 3.16 6.44 6.77
C PHE A 135 2.39 6.96 5.56
N ILE A 136 2.84 6.59 4.37
CA ILE A 136 2.29 7.04 3.09
C ILE A 136 1.73 5.84 2.34
N GLY A 137 0.55 5.99 1.76
CA GLY A 137 -0.02 4.89 0.99
C GLY A 137 -1.21 5.33 0.14
N ASN A 138 -1.81 4.34 -0.50
CA ASN A 138 -3.10 4.50 -1.16
C ASN A 138 -3.86 3.19 -1.15
N LEU A 139 -5.18 3.28 -1.28
CA LEU A 139 -6.06 2.13 -1.37
C LEU A 139 -7.36 2.48 -2.11
N PRO A 140 -8.01 1.48 -2.71
CA PRO A 140 -9.36 1.64 -3.25
C PRO A 140 -10.38 1.69 -2.11
N LEU A 141 -11.44 2.49 -2.32
CA LEU A 141 -12.56 2.60 -1.39
C LEU A 141 -13.79 1.87 -1.92
N ALA A 142 -14.52 1.27 -1.00
CA ALA A 142 -15.81 0.65 -1.21
C ALA A 142 -16.98 1.57 -0.78
N TYR A 143 -18.19 1.13 -1.07
CA TYR A 143 -19.47 1.73 -0.62
C TYR A 143 -19.73 3.17 -1.10
N HIS A 144 -19.02 3.64 -2.13
CA HIS A 144 -19.37 4.89 -2.82
C HIS A 144 -20.71 4.74 -3.60
N LEU A 145 -21.28 5.82 -4.12
CA LEU A 145 -22.61 5.78 -4.76
C LEU A 145 -22.76 4.73 -5.87
N LYS A 146 -21.71 4.50 -6.67
CA LYS A 146 -21.77 3.45 -7.71
C LYS A 146 -21.88 2.05 -7.11
N ASP A 147 -21.18 1.79 -5.99
CA ASP A 147 -21.28 0.51 -5.28
C ASP A 147 -22.67 0.33 -4.68
N ARG A 148 -23.21 1.38 -4.02
CA ARG A 148 -24.57 1.34 -3.46
C ARG A 148 -25.61 1.03 -4.53
N TRP A 149 -25.43 1.62 -5.71
CA TRP A 149 -26.29 1.32 -6.87
C TRP A 149 -26.13 -0.14 -7.35
N GLN A 150 -24.91 -0.68 -7.36
CA GLN A 150 -24.70 -2.10 -7.68
C GLN A 150 -25.39 -3.03 -6.66
N ILE A 151 -25.26 -2.74 -5.38
CA ILE A 151 -25.91 -3.50 -4.30
C ILE A 151 -27.44 -3.49 -4.47
N ILE A 152 -28.06 -2.32 -4.72
CA ILE A 152 -29.51 -2.20 -4.96
C ILE A 152 -29.94 -3.07 -6.15
N ARG A 153 -29.08 -3.24 -7.15
CA ARG A 153 -29.32 -4.09 -8.33
C ARG A 153 -28.94 -5.57 -8.11
N GLY A 154 -28.64 -5.99 -6.87
CA GLY A 154 -28.22 -7.35 -6.54
C GLY A 154 -26.85 -7.74 -7.09
N ARG A 155 -25.98 -6.76 -7.37
CA ARG A 155 -24.62 -6.99 -7.90
C ARG A 155 -23.56 -6.80 -6.82
N LYS A 156 -22.37 -7.40 -7.05
CA LYS A 156 -21.21 -7.25 -6.16
C LYS A 156 -20.65 -5.82 -6.19
N LEU A 157 -19.88 -5.46 -5.17
CA LEU A 157 -19.09 -4.23 -5.13
C LEU A 157 -18.08 -4.21 -6.30
N LEU A 158 -17.78 -3.04 -6.84
CA LEU A 158 -16.83 -2.91 -7.96
C LEU A 158 -15.41 -3.36 -7.58
N ILE A 159 -15.00 -3.07 -6.35
CA ILE A 159 -13.69 -3.48 -5.81
C ILE A 159 -13.57 -5.00 -5.63
N SER A 160 -14.67 -5.73 -5.44
CA SER A 160 -14.67 -7.19 -5.31
C SER A 160 -14.40 -7.93 -6.64
N GLY A 161 -14.12 -7.21 -7.72
CA GLY A 161 -13.65 -7.79 -8.98
C GLY A 161 -12.25 -8.42 -8.89
N ASP A 162 -11.42 -7.94 -7.97
CA ASP A 162 -10.14 -8.59 -7.64
C ASP A 162 -10.39 -9.59 -6.49
N PRO A 163 -10.16 -10.91 -6.72
CA PRO A 163 -10.43 -11.93 -5.71
C PRO A 163 -9.47 -11.89 -4.52
N THR A 164 -8.39 -11.12 -4.60
CA THR A 164 -7.41 -10.96 -3.54
C THR A 164 -7.78 -9.87 -2.54
N HIS A 165 -8.79 -9.05 -2.82
CA HIS A 165 -9.27 -8.04 -1.89
C HIS A 165 -10.04 -8.66 -0.74
N LEU A 166 -9.54 -8.49 0.46
CA LEU A 166 -10.13 -8.96 1.72
C LEU A 166 -10.79 -7.84 2.51
N GLN A 167 -10.30 -6.60 2.37
CA GLN A 167 -10.84 -5.44 3.07
C GLN A 167 -11.64 -4.54 2.12
N PHE A 168 -12.83 -4.19 2.53
CA PHE A 168 -13.76 -3.32 1.81
C PHE A 168 -14.05 -2.08 2.65
N LEU A 169 -13.10 -1.14 2.69
CA LEU A 169 -13.18 0.04 3.53
C LEU A 169 -13.97 1.15 2.84
N SER A 170 -14.93 1.73 3.55
CA SER A 170 -15.48 3.04 3.18
C SER A 170 -14.48 4.15 3.54
N TYR A 171 -14.74 5.37 3.08
CA TYR A 171 -13.93 6.53 3.45
C TYR A 171 -13.89 6.75 4.98
N GLU A 172 -14.99 6.56 5.67
CA GLU A 172 -15.06 6.74 7.13
C GLU A 172 -14.41 5.56 7.88
N ASP A 173 -14.58 4.31 7.39
CA ASP A 173 -13.90 3.15 7.98
C ASP A 173 -12.37 3.29 7.87
N PHE A 174 -11.88 3.76 6.72
CA PHE A 174 -10.46 4.07 6.55
C PHE A 174 -9.98 5.09 7.58
N LYS A 175 -10.67 6.22 7.71
CA LYS A 175 -10.30 7.26 8.69
C LYS A 175 -10.28 6.71 10.11
N LYS A 176 -11.33 5.98 10.50
CA LYS A 176 -11.42 5.34 11.82
C LYS A 176 -10.28 4.37 12.06
N LEU A 177 -9.99 3.49 11.08
CA LEU A 177 -8.88 2.55 11.17
C LEU A 177 -7.56 3.27 11.37
N MET A 178 -7.24 4.24 10.50
CA MET A 178 -5.95 4.93 10.55
C MET A 178 -5.78 5.75 11.82
N SER A 179 -6.85 6.40 12.30
CA SER A 179 -6.80 7.22 13.53
C SER A 179 -6.53 6.43 14.81
N ASN A 180 -6.69 5.09 14.79
CA ASN A 180 -6.30 4.24 15.92
C ASN A 180 -4.76 4.08 16.06
N PHE A 181 -4.02 4.34 14.98
CA PHE A 181 -2.57 4.11 14.94
C PHE A 181 -1.76 5.38 14.69
N PHE A 182 -2.28 6.29 13.87
CA PHE A 182 -1.57 7.44 13.32
C PHE A 182 -2.41 8.71 13.35
N CYS A 183 -1.75 9.86 13.28
CA CYS A 183 -2.41 11.12 12.96
C CYS A 183 -2.51 11.30 11.45
N ILE A 184 -3.70 11.38 10.91
CA ILE A 184 -3.92 11.64 9.48
C ILE A 184 -3.57 13.09 9.19
N GLU A 185 -2.56 13.33 8.37
CA GLU A 185 -2.10 14.66 7.96
C GLU A 185 -2.78 15.11 6.66
N GLU A 186 -2.87 14.19 5.68
CA GLU A 186 -3.42 14.53 4.37
C GLU A 186 -4.12 13.33 3.74
N ILE A 187 -5.24 13.57 3.07
CA ILE A 187 -5.92 12.61 2.19
C ILE A 187 -6.15 13.28 0.84
N THR A 188 -5.59 12.70 -0.21
CA THR A 188 -5.78 13.14 -1.61
C THR A 188 -6.64 12.13 -2.34
N ILE A 189 -7.69 12.60 -3.04
CA ILE A 189 -8.54 11.73 -3.83
C ILE A 189 -7.91 11.48 -5.20
N LEU A 190 -7.51 10.24 -5.46
CA LEU A 190 -6.89 9.83 -6.72
C LEU A 190 -7.92 9.51 -7.80
N LYS A 191 -9.04 8.92 -7.40
CA LYS A 191 -10.13 8.56 -8.31
C LYS A 191 -11.48 8.88 -7.69
N GLY A 192 -12.27 9.66 -8.40
CA GLY A 192 -13.60 10.08 -7.97
C GLY A 192 -14.31 10.86 -9.08
N GLY A 193 -15.41 11.52 -8.77
CA GLY A 193 -16.08 12.48 -9.63
C GLY A 193 -15.75 13.93 -9.21
N LYS A 194 -16.28 14.91 -9.92
CA LYS A 194 -16.09 16.35 -9.60
C LYS A 194 -16.51 16.73 -8.18
N LEU A 195 -17.43 15.96 -7.58
CA LEU A 195 -17.94 16.19 -6.22
C LEU A 195 -17.16 15.42 -5.14
N SER A 196 -16.14 14.62 -5.50
CA SER A 196 -15.46 13.75 -4.54
C SER A 196 -14.73 14.50 -3.43
N ASN A 197 -14.17 15.68 -3.71
CA ASN A 197 -13.54 16.51 -2.67
C ASN A 197 -14.56 17.09 -1.67
N LYS A 198 -15.78 17.39 -2.14
CA LYS A 198 -16.83 17.94 -1.28
C LYS A 198 -17.59 16.84 -0.51
N PHE A 199 -17.77 15.69 -1.13
CA PHE A 199 -18.53 14.55 -0.57
C PHE A 199 -17.73 13.25 -0.76
N PRO A 200 -16.59 13.06 -0.06
CA PRO A 200 -15.70 11.92 -0.28
C PRO A 200 -16.37 10.58 0.00
N THR A 201 -17.18 10.47 1.04
CA THR A 201 -17.93 9.24 1.40
C THR A 201 -18.84 8.75 0.26
N ALA A 202 -19.34 9.67 -0.58
CA ALA A 202 -20.23 9.32 -1.68
C ALA A 202 -19.51 9.09 -3.00
N PHE A 203 -18.41 9.77 -3.26
CA PHE A 203 -17.82 9.85 -4.59
C PHE A 203 -16.36 9.41 -4.70
N ALA A 204 -15.58 9.39 -3.59
CA ALA A 204 -14.20 8.93 -3.63
C ALA A 204 -14.15 7.40 -3.85
N ARG A 205 -13.29 6.97 -4.78
CA ARG A 205 -13.14 5.56 -5.15
C ARG A 205 -11.72 5.03 -4.95
N ASN A 206 -10.74 5.91 -4.85
CA ASN A 206 -9.37 5.60 -4.48
C ASN A 206 -8.77 6.85 -3.86
N ILE A 207 -8.02 6.68 -2.79
CA ILE A 207 -7.37 7.76 -2.06
C ILE A 207 -5.89 7.46 -1.88
N ALA A 208 -5.07 8.51 -1.86
CA ALA A 208 -3.74 8.48 -1.26
C ALA A 208 -3.82 9.18 0.10
N PHE A 209 -2.96 8.75 1.01
CA PHE A 209 -2.92 9.29 2.36
C PHE A 209 -1.48 9.47 2.85
N ARG A 210 -1.31 10.45 3.72
CA ARG A 210 -0.10 10.68 4.50
C ARG A 210 -0.49 10.81 5.96
N CYS A 211 0.10 9.96 6.79
CA CYS A 211 -0.14 9.89 8.22
C CYS A 211 1.17 10.04 8.98
N ILE A 212 1.12 10.55 10.21
CA ILE A 212 2.30 10.78 11.06
C ILE A 212 2.23 9.86 12.27
N ASN A 213 3.36 9.20 12.57
CA ASN A 213 3.57 8.43 13.79
C ASN A 213 3.83 9.38 14.96
N LYS A 214 2.77 9.84 15.62
CA LYS A 214 2.88 10.62 16.86
C LYS A 214 2.93 9.67 18.05
N ASN A 215 3.88 9.86 18.95
CA ASN A 215 3.82 9.24 20.27
C ASN A 215 2.57 9.80 20.97
N THR A 216 1.58 8.94 21.19
CA THR A 216 0.47 9.20 22.12
C THR A 216 0.89 8.82 23.52
#